data_57a2cf01e6dd34d7dec246fac60108e0
#
_entry.id   57a2cf01e6dd34d7dec246fac60108e0
#
_cell.length_a   1.000
_cell.length_b   1.000
_cell.length_c   1.000
_cell.angle_alpha   90.00
_cell.angle_beta   90.00
_cell.angle_gamma   90.00
#
_symmetry.space_group_name_H-M   'P 1'
#
loop_
_entity.id
_entity.type
_entity.pdbx_description
1 polymer ?
#
loop_
_entity_poly.entity_id
_entity_poly.type
_entity_poly.pdbx_seq_one_letter_code
_entity_poly.pdbx_strand_id
1 'polypeptide(L)'
;YHLANTVWGLFLPYGMNVFNMFLMRNYLKTIPTSIYEAARIDGAGYGTIFFRVTLPLSQVGMITVGLFYGLSYWNDFYLPLMLITDDSLTTMQYLLYRMMGNLQFLVSNSNSSMVSNITPPMQTAKMAMSVLAIGPIILVYPFIQKYFVKGVIVGAIKG
;
A
#
# COMPACT_ATOMS: atom_id res chain seq x y z
N TYR A 1 5.04 12.47 -21.94
CA TYR A 1 3.98 11.62 -21.38
C TYR A 1 3.08 12.50 -20.51
N HIS A 2 1.80 12.64 -20.88
CA HIS A 2 0.82 13.40 -20.08
C HIS A 2 0.31 12.51 -18.94
N LEU A 3 1.07 12.41 -17.85
CA LEU A 3 0.69 11.65 -16.64
C LEU A 3 -0.06 12.51 -15.62
N ALA A 4 -0.01 13.85 -15.76
CA ALA A 4 -0.77 14.75 -14.92
C ALA A 4 -2.28 14.54 -15.11
N ASN A 5 -3.05 14.62 -14.04
CA ASN A 5 -4.50 14.39 -14.02
C ASN A 5 -4.93 13.04 -14.61
N THR A 6 -4.15 11.99 -14.38
CA THR A 6 -4.50 10.63 -14.79
C THR A 6 -4.29 9.63 -13.65
N VAL A 7 -5.10 8.58 -13.66
CA VAL A 7 -4.94 7.45 -12.72
C VAL A 7 -3.57 6.80 -12.89
N TRP A 8 -3.06 6.73 -14.12
CA TRP A 8 -1.74 6.17 -14.41
C TRP A 8 -0.59 6.96 -13.76
N GLY A 9 -0.74 8.28 -13.62
CA GLY A 9 0.22 9.12 -12.91
C GLY A 9 0.34 8.78 -11.44
N LEU A 10 -0.73 8.24 -10.82
CA LEU A 10 -0.73 7.80 -9.43
C LEU A 10 -0.13 6.40 -9.25
N PHE A 11 -0.27 5.51 -10.25
CA PHE A 11 0.16 4.11 -10.12
C PHE A 11 1.56 3.83 -10.64
N LEU A 12 1.95 4.38 -11.80
CA LEU A 12 3.21 4.04 -12.46
C LEU A 12 4.47 4.36 -11.65
N PRO A 13 4.58 5.51 -10.94
CA PRO A 13 5.80 5.84 -10.22
C PRO A 13 6.16 4.84 -9.12
N TYR A 14 5.17 4.24 -8.48
CA TYR A 14 5.37 3.21 -7.44
C TYR A 14 5.35 1.78 -8.00
N GLY A 15 5.13 1.59 -9.31
CA GLY A 15 5.01 0.27 -9.93
C GLY A 15 6.23 -0.63 -9.74
N MET A 16 7.43 -0.03 -9.58
CA MET A 16 8.65 -0.77 -9.25
C MET A 16 9.25 -0.23 -7.94
N ASN A 17 9.09 -1.00 -6.88
CA ASN A 17 9.71 -0.73 -5.59
C ASN A 17 10.84 -1.74 -5.34
N VAL A 18 12.07 -1.25 -5.21
CA VAL A 18 13.27 -2.07 -5.03
C VAL A 18 13.18 -2.95 -3.78
N PHE A 19 12.66 -2.42 -2.67
CA PHE A 19 12.48 -3.19 -1.45
C PHE A 19 11.52 -4.37 -1.65
N ASN A 20 10.36 -4.13 -2.28
CA ASN A 20 9.38 -5.18 -2.57
C ASN A 20 9.94 -6.25 -3.51
N MET A 21 10.76 -5.85 -4.49
CA MET A 21 11.44 -6.77 -5.39
C MET A 21 12.43 -7.67 -4.64
N PHE A 22 13.25 -7.10 -3.75
CA PHE A 22 14.18 -7.88 -2.91
C PHE A 22 13.45 -8.80 -1.95
N LEU A 23 12.36 -8.35 -1.36
CA LEU A 23 11.54 -9.17 -0.46
C LEU A 23 10.98 -10.38 -1.20
N MET A 24 10.40 -10.19 -2.38
CA MET A 24 9.89 -11.29 -3.21
C MET A 24 11.01 -12.24 -3.65
N ARG A 25 12.15 -11.72 -4.09
CA ARG A 25 13.32 -12.51 -4.44
C ARG A 25 13.80 -13.38 -3.27
N ASN A 26 13.91 -12.81 -2.08
CA ASN A 26 14.34 -13.55 -0.89
C ASN A 26 13.32 -14.63 -0.52
N TYR A 27 12.02 -14.33 -0.62
CA TYR A 27 10.99 -15.35 -0.42
C TYR A 27 11.11 -16.51 -1.41
N LEU A 28 11.27 -16.22 -2.70
CA LEU A 28 11.43 -17.24 -3.74
C LEU A 28 12.65 -18.13 -3.51
N LYS A 29 13.73 -17.60 -2.91
CA LYS A 29 14.91 -18.39 -2.55
C LYS A 29 14.69 -19.39 -1.42
N THR A 30 13.63 -19.24 -0.63
CA THR A 30 13.28 -20.22 0.42
C THR A 30 12.64 -21.49 -0.13
N ILE A 31 12.21 -21.47 -1.40
CA ILE A 31 11.63 -22.64 -2.06
C ILE A 31 12.77 -23.59 -2.43
N PRO A 32 12.74 -24.86 -1.96
CA PRO A 32 13.79 -25.84 -2.25
C PRO A 32 13.97 -26.08 -3.76
N THR A 33 15.22 -26.12 -4.22
CA THR A 33 15.55 -26.37 -5.64
C THR A 33 15.07 -27.74 -6.10
N SER A 34 15.05 -28.74 -5.19
CA SER A 34 14.57 -30.10 -5.48
C SER A 34 13.15 -30.15 -6.07
N ILE A 35 12.27 -29.20 -5.69
CA ILE A 35 10.92 -29.12 -6.25
C ILE A 35 10.96 -28.75 -7.74
N TYR A 36 11.85 -27.85 -8.12
CA TYR A 36 12.04 -27.44 -9.51
C TYR A 36 12.71 -28.54 -10.34
N GLU A 37 13.65 -29.26 -9.74
CA GLU A 37 14.34 -30.38 -10.37
C GLU A 37 13.38 -31.55 -10.63
N ALA A 38 12.54 -31.91 -9.66
CA ALA A 38 11.51 -32.95 -9.85
C ALA A 38 10.55 -32.57 -10.98
N ALA A 39 10.05 -31.33 -11.00
CA ALA A 39 9.17 -30.87 -12.07
C ALA A 39 9.82 -30.91 -13.46
N ARG A 40 11.14 -30.68 -13.55
CA ARG A 40 11.89 -30.79 -14.81
C ARG A 40 12.05 -32.26 -15.25
N ILE A 41 12.28 -33.16 -14.32
CA ILE A 41 12.36 -34.61 -14.60
C ILE A 41 11.03 -35.13 -15.13
N ASP A 42 9.90 -34.60 -14.63
CA ASP A 42 8.54 -34.86 -15.09
C ASP A 42 8.23 -34.21 -16.46
N GLY A 43 9.22 -33.55 -17.10
CA GLY A 43 9.09 -32.93 -18.42
C GLY A 43 8.37 -31.58 -18.41
N ALA A 44 8.20 -30.94 -17.26
CA ALA A 44 7.52 -29.64 -17.19
C ALA A 44 8.40 -28.52 -17.79
N GLY A 45 7.84 -27.78 -18.74
CA GLY A 45 8.47 -26.58 -19.29
C GLY A 45 8.45 -25.41 -18.29
N TYR A 46 9.28 -24.39 -18.53
CA TYR A 46 9.41 -23.21 -17.65
C TYR A 46 8.07 -22.52 -17.30
N GLY A 47 7.18 -22.39 -18.29
CA GLY A 47 5.84 -21.81 -18.07
C GLY A 47 5.01 -22.66 -17.10
N THR A 48 5.03 -23.98 -17.27
CA THR A 48 4.30 -24.90 -16.37
C THR A 48 4.87 -24.82 -14.94
N ILE A 49 6.19 -24.80 -14.80
CA ILE A 49 6.86 -24.65 -13.50
C ILE A 49 6.46 -23.31 -12.85
N PHE A 50 6.45 -22.21 -13.62
CA PHE A 50 6.08 -20.92 -13.08
C PHE A 50 4.62 -20.91 -12.58
N PHE A 51 3.66 -21.28 -13.42
CA PHE A 51 2.23 -21.15 -13.07
C PHE A 51 1.74 -22.25 -12.11
N ARG A 52 2.25 -23.48 -12.20
CA ARG A 52 1.76 -24.61 -11.39
C ARG A 52 2.59 -24.88 -10.12
N VAL A 53 3.83 -24.41 -10.07
CA VAL A 53 4.73 -24.67 -8.94
C VAL A 53 5.10 -23.37 -8.23
N THR A 54 5.80 -22.46 -8.93
CA THR A 54 6.33 -21.24 -8.30
C THR A 54 5.23 -20.34 -7.78
N LEU A 55 4.23 -20.02 -8.60
CA LEU A 55 3.16 -19.09 -8.25
C LEU A 55 2.36 -19.56 -7.02
N PRO A 56 1.87 -20.81 -6.93
CA PRO A 56 1.18 -21.30 -5.74
C PRO A 56 2.07 -21.32 -4.49
N LEU A 57 3.32 -21.74 -4.62
CA LEU A 57 4.26 -21.77 -3.48
C LEU A 57 4.66 -20.36 -3.01
N SER A 58 4.62 -19.36 -3.89
CA SER A 58 4.95 -17.97 -3.55
C SER A 58 3.76 -17.15 -3.03
N GLN A 59 2.60 -17.76 -2.81
CA GLN A 59 1.37 -17.06 -2.44
C GLN A 59 1.56 -16.14 -1.21
N VAL A 60 2.21 -16.61 -0.15
CA VAL A 60 2.46 -15.79 1.06
C VAL A 60 3.36 -14.59 0.74
N GLY A 61 4.43 -14.80 -0.04
CA GLY A 61 5.31 -13.72 -0.49
C GLY A 61 4.57 -12.68 -1.32
N MET A 62 3.70 -13.12 -2.24
CA MET A 62 2.88 -12.21 -3.06
C MET A 62 1.89 -11.40 -2.22
N ILE A 63 1.23 -12.03 -1.25
CA ILE A 63 0.31 -11.33 -0.34
C ILE A 63 1.06 -10.29 0.49
N THR A 64 2.25 -10.62 0.98
CA THR A 64 3.11 -9.70 1.74
C THR A 64 3.52 -8.49 0.88
N VAL A 65 4.02 -8.73 -0.33
CA VAL A 65 4.38 -7.66 -1.27
C VAL A 65 3.16 -6.83 -1.66
N GLY A 66 2.02 -7.48 -1.93
CA GLY A 66 0.76 -6.82 -2.21
C GLY A 66 0.28 -5.92 -1.07
N LEU A 67 0.47 -6.36 0.19
CA LEU A 67 0.18 -5.54 1.37
C LEU A 67 1.06 -4.28 1.41
N PHE A 68 2.37 -4.40 1.20
CA PHE A 68 3.27 -3.25 1.18
C PHE A 68 2.92 -2.26 0.07
N TYR A 69 2.60 -2.75 -1.12
CA TYR A 69 2.11 -1.88 -2.19
C TYR A 69 0.78 -1.21 -1.82
N GLY A 70 -0.19 -1.98 -1.32
CA GLY A 70 -1.49 -1.45 -0.89
C GLY A 70 -1.35 -0.36 0.16
N LEU A 71 -0.50 -0.56 1.18
CA LEU A 71 -0.21 0.44 2.20
C LEU A 71 0.51 1.67 1.62
N SER A 72 1.45 1.48 0.70
CA SER A 72 2.17 2.59 0.05
C SER A 72 1.21 3.48 -0.75
N TYR A 73 0.35 2.89 -1.57
CA TYR A 73 -0.66 3.62 -2.33
C TYR A 73 -1.73 4.27 -1.44
N TRP A 74 -2.16 3.56 -0.39
CA TRP A 74 -3.15 4.12 0.54
C TRP A 74 -2.62 5.35 1.27
N ASN A 75 -1.37 5.33 1.73
CA ASN A 75 -0.78 6.42 2.50
C ASN A 75 -0.20 7.54 1.62
N ASP A 76 -0.27 7.41 0.30
CA ASP A 76 0.33 8.40 -0.59
C ASP A 76 -0.55 9.65 -0.71
N PHE A 77 0.00 10.76 -0.30
CA PHE A 77 -0.52 12.11 -0.55
C PHE A 77 0.39 12.92 -1.48
N TYR A 78 1.62 12.46 -1.68
CA TYR A 78 2.66 13.24 -2.37
C TYR A 78 2.48 13.24 -3.89
N LEU A 79 2.25 12.07 -4.51
CA LEU A 79 1.99 12.00 -5.95
C LEU A 79 0.71 12.76 -6.35
N PRO A 80 -0.42 12.61 -5.64
CA PRO A 80 -1.60 13.43 -5.90
C PRO A 80 -1.32 14.93 -5.75
N LEU A 81 -0.57 15.35 -4.73
CA LEU A 81 -0.19 16.74 -4.52
C LEU A 81 0.57 17.32 -5.74
N MET A 82 1.44 16.51 -6.36
CA MET A 82 2.29 16.94 -7.49
C MET A 82 1.60 16.82 -8.85
N LEU A 83 0.73 15.83 -9.04
CA LEU A 83 0.25 15.45 -10.37
C LEU A 83 -1.25 15.70 -10.57
N ILE A 84 -2.04 15.86 -9.50
CA ILE A 84 -3.50 15.96 -9.58
C ILE A 84 -3.96 17.38 -9.27
N THR A 85 -4.62 18.00 -10.22
CA THR A 85 -5.33 19.27 -10.05
C THR A 85 -6.84 19.09 -10.19
N ASP A 86 -7.29 17.95 -10.71
CA ASP A 86 -8.69 17.59 -10.85
C ASP A 86 -9.22 16.98 -9.55
N ASP A 87 -10.23 17.59 -8.93
CA ASP A 87 -10.83 17.14 -7.68
C ASP A 87 -11.46 15.74 -7.79
N SER A 88 -11.85 15.30 -9.00
CA SER A 88 -12.43 13.97 -9.23
C SER A 88 -11.43 12.81 -9.00
N LEU A 89 -10.13 13.07 -9.10
CA LEU A 89 -9.04 12.11 -8.91
C LEU A 89 -8.35 12.24 -7.55
N THR A 90 -8.89 13.07 -6.66
CA THR A 90 -8.29 13.32 -5.35
C THR A 90 -8.31 12.07 -4.48
N THR A 91 -7.15 11.62 -4.00
CA THR A 91 -7.06 10.51 -3.05
C THR A 91 -7.47 10.95 -1.64
N MET A 92 -7.91 9.98 -0.81
CA MET A 92 -8.32 10.26 0.57
C MET A 92 -7.21 10.93 1.38
N GLN A 93 -5.98 10.43 1.30
CA GLN A 93 -4.85 10.99 2.07
C GLN A 93 -4.50 12.41 1.63
N TYR A 94 -4.56 12.69 0.34
CA TYR A 94 -4.35 14.04 -0.17
C TYR A 94 -5.47 15.00 0.25
N LEU A 95 -6.73 14.54 0.24
CA LEU A 95 -7.87 15.32 0.75
C LEU A 95 -7.68 15.67 2.23
N LEU A 96 -7.32 14.70 3.08
CA LEU A 96 -7.05 14.92 4.50
C LEU A 96 -5.89 15.89 4.71
N TYR A 97 -4.83 15.79 3.91
CA TYR A 97 -3.71 16.73 3.92
C TYR A 97 -4.14 18.17 3.58
N ARG A 98 -4.93 18.35 2.51
CA ARG A 98 -5.49 19.67 2.12
C ARG A 98 -6.38 20.23 3.22
N MET A 99 -7.28 19.42 3.80
CA MET A 99 -8.15 19.85 4.89
C MET A 99 -7.35 20.33 6.10
N MET A 100 -6.28 19.60 6.47
CA MET A 100 -5.43 20.01 7.57
C MET A 100 -4.72 21.34 7.29
N GLY A 101 -4.19 21.53 6.07
CA GLY A 101 -3.58 22.79 5.65
C GLY A 101 -4.54 23.97 5.72
N ASN A 102 -5.78 23.78 5.26
CA ASN A 102 -6.82 24.80 5.31
C ASN A 102 -7.19 25.18 6.75
N LEU A 103 -7.31 24.19 7.65
CA LEU A 103 -7.57 24.45 9.07
C LEU A 103 -6.42 25.22 9.73
N GLN A 104 -5.17 24.86 9.44
CA GLN A 104 -4.00 25.58 9.96
C GLN A 104 -3.97 27.03 9.46
N PHE A 105 -4.29 27.24 8.18
CA PHE A 105 -4.38 28.59 7.61
C PHE A 105 -5.46 29.43 8.29
N LEU A 106 -6.64 28.88 8.54
CA LEU A 106 -7.72 29.57 9.25
C LEU A 106 -7.31 29.95 10.68
N VAL A 107 -6.63 29.06 11.42
CA VAL A 107 -6.15 29.35 12.77
C VAL A 107 -5.06 30.42 12.76
N SER A 108 -4.12 30.37 11.83
CA SER A 108 -3.03 31.37 11.75
C SER A 108 -3.54 32.76 11.41
N ASN A 109 -4.62 32.87 10.62
CA ASN A 109 -5.21 34.15 10.22
C ASN A 109 -6.36 34.64 11.13
N SER A 110 -6.82 33.81 12.08
CA SER A 110 -7.89 34.20 13.02
C SER A 110 -7.49 35.33 13.98
N ASN A 111 -6.20 35.63 14.12
CA ASN A 111 -5.69 36.79 14.86
C ASN A 111 -5.87 38.13 14.09
N SER A 112 -6.29 38.07 12.84
CA SER A 112 -6.60 39.26 12.05
C SER A 112 -8.07 39.62 12.25
N SER A 113 -8.34 40.65 12.95
CA SER A 113 -9.51 41.41 13.43
C SER A 113 -10.91 41.19 12.84
N MET A 114 -11.19 40.25 11.97
CA MET A 114 -12.53 40.07 11.35
C MET A 114 -13.19 38.69 11.59
N VAL A 115 -12.54 37.74 12.20
CA VAL A 115 -13.11 36.39 12.46
C VAL A 115 -12.89 35.98 13.93
N SER A 116 -13.10 36.92 14.87
CA SER A 116 -12.71 36.78 16.27
C SER A 116 -13.53 35.79 17.13
N ASN A 117 -14.52 35.09 16.56
CA ASN A 117 -15.41 34.23 17.38
C ASN A 117 -15.46 32.73 16.98
N ILE A 118 -14.69 32.30 16.00
CA ILE A 118 -14.70 30.88 15.60
C ILE A 118 -13.30 30.31 15.76
N THR A 119 -13.02 29.67 16.91
CA THR A 119 -11.85 28.84 17.06
C THR A 119 -12.14 27.45 16.47
N PRO A 120 -11.54 27.10 15.31
CA PRO A 120 -11.75 25.77 14.72
C PRO A 120 -11.31 24.70 15.73
N PRO A 121 -12.08 23.61 15.92
CA PRO A 121 -11.72 22.54 16.84
C PRO A 121 -10.59 21.67 16.26
N MET A 122 -9.36 22.20 16.25
CA MET A 122 -8.19 21.57 15.64
C MET A 122 -7.93 20.15 16.15
N GLN A 123 -8.08 19.94 17.44
CA GLN A 123 -7.85 18.61 18.03
C GLN A 123 -8.90 17.59 17.55
N THR A 124 -10.17 17.99 17.56
CA THR A 124 -11.27 17.15 17.08
C THR A 124 -11.11 16.82 15.59
N ALA A 125 -10.75 17.81 14.77
CA ALA A 125 -10.48 17.60 13.36
C ALA A 125 -9.31 16.64 13.13
N LYS A 126 -8.19 16.80 13.85
CA LYS A 126 -7.06 15.87 13.79
C LYS A 126 -7.44 14.43 14.14
N MET A 127 -8.20 14.25 15.22
CA MET A 127 -8.68 12.93 15.64
C MET A 127 -9.59 12.29 14.60
N ALA A 128 -10.56 13.05 14.07
CA ALA A 128 -11.46 12.55 13.03
C ALA A 128 -10.69 12.15 11.75
N MET A 129 -9.76 12.99 11.30
CA MET A 129 -8.92 12.68 10.14
C MET A 129 -8.05 11.44 10.37
N SER A 130 -7.50 11.27 11.57
CA SER A 130 -6.71 10.08 11.91
C SER A 130 -7.55 8.80 11.85
N VAL A 131 -8.79 8.83 12.33
CA VAL A 131 -9.70 7.68 12.24
C VAL A 131 -10.04 7.35 10.78
N LEU A 132 -10.30 8.35 9.95
CA LEU A 132 -10.56 8.17 8.53
C LEU A 132 -9.33 7.61 7.79
N ALA A 133 -8.14 8.10 8.11
CA ALA A 133 -6.89 7.65 7.51
C ALA A 133 -6.58 6.17 7.81
N ILE A 134 -6.85 5.72 9.04
CA ILE A 134 -6.53 4.38 9.53
C ILE A 134 -7.67 3.38 9.25
N GLY A 135 -8.92 3.84 9.20
CA GLY A 135 -10.13 3.00 9.16
C GLY A 135 -10.07 1.85 8.15
N PRO A 136 -9.81 2.09 6.86
CA PRO A 136 -9.73 1.03 5.86
C PRO A 136 -8.63 0.00 6.12
N ILE A 137 -7.49 0.42 6.71
CA ILE A 137 -6.39 -0.49 7.05
C ILE A 137 -6.82 -1.49 8.13
N ILE A 138 -7.54 -1.02 9.15
CA ILE A 138 -8.07 -1.87 10.23
C ILE A 138 -9.02 -2.92 9.66
N LEU A 139 -9.85 -2.55 8.69
CA LEU A 139 -10.80 -3.48 8.07
C LEU A 139 -10.10 -4.56 7.21
N VAL A 140 -8.99 -4.22 6.58
CA VAL A 140 -8.22 -5.15 5.73
C VAL A 140 -7.36 -6.10 6.57
N TYR A 141 -6.91 -5.69 7.76
CA TYR A 141 -6.01 -6.45 8.62
C TYR A 141 -6.47 -7.90 8.91
N PRO A 142 -7.73 -8.19 9.31
CA PRO A 142 -8.18 -9.56 9.58
C PRO A 142 -8.09 -10.50 8.38
N PHE A 143 -8.28 -9.95 7.17
CA PHE A 143 -8.17 -10.74 5.93
C PHE A 143 -6.73 -11.15 5.65
N ILE A 144 -5.77 -10.28 5.98
CA ILE A 144 -4.35 -10.53 5.74
C ILE A 144 -3.78 -11.44 6.81
N GLN A 145 -4.16 -11.26 8.08
CA GLN A 145 -3.69 -12.03 9.22
C GLN A 145 -3.79 -13.54 9.01
N LYS A 146 -4.90 -14.03 8.42
CA LYS A 146 -5.10 -15.45 8.15
C LYS A 146 -4.04 -16.08 7.23
N TYR A 147 -3.45 -15.30 6.32
CA TYR A 147 -2.42 -15.78 5.41
C TYR A 147 -1.05 -15.80 6.07
N PHE A 148 -0.75 -14.83 6.94
CA PHE A 148 0.47 -14.82 7.73
C PHE A 148 0.55 -15.99 8.71
N VAL A 149 -0.53 -16.28 9.42
CA VAL A 149 -0.58 -17.41 10.36
C VAL A 149 -0.32 -18.74 9.66
N LYS A 150 -0.90 -18.96 8.48
CA LYS A 150 -0.67 -20.18 7.68
C LYS A 150 0.79 -20.28 7.20
N GLY A 151 1.41 -19.18 6.78
CA GLY A 151 2.79 -19.17 6.30
C GLY A 151 3.81 -19.43 7.41
N VAL A 152 3.60 -18.92 8.62
CA VAL A 152 4.48 -19.13 9.77
C VAL A 152 4.44 -20.59 10.25
N ILE A 153 3.26 -21.22 10.27
CA ILE A 153 3.12 -22.62 10.70
C ILE A 153 3.87 -23.57 9.75
N VAL A 154 3.80 -23.34 8.44
CA VAL A 154 4.52 -24.16 7.45
C VAL A 154 6.04 -24.01 7.57
N GLY A 155 6.53 -22.82 7.94
CA GLY A 155 7.96 -22.59 8.20
C GLY A 155 8.47 -23.22 9.50
N ALA A 156 7.64 -23.24 10.55
CA ALA A 156 8.02 -23.75 11.87
C ALA A 156 8.08 -25.28 11.98
N ILE A 157 7.40 -26.02 11.08
CA ILE A 157 7.39 -27.50 11.08
C ILE A 157 8.65 -28.08 10.39
N LYS A 158 9.47 -27.24 9.75
CA LYS A 158 10.71 -27.65 9.05
C LYS A 158 12.01 -27.34 9.83
N GLY A 159 11.91 -26.93 11.10
CA GLY A 159 13.04 -26.75 12.00
C GLY A 159 13.28 -27.98 12.85
#